data_18a61b763a959626cf31aefe291706be
#
_entry.id   18a61b763a959626cf31aefe291706be
#
_cell.length_a   1.000
_cell.length_b   1.000
_cell.length_c   1.000
_cell.angle_alpha   90.00
_cell.angle_beta   90.00
_cell.angle_gamma   90.00
#
_symmetry.space_group_name_H-M   'P 1'
#
loop_
_entity.id
_entity.type
_entity.pdbx_description
1 polymer ?
#
loop_
_entity_poly.entity_id
_entity_poly.type
_entity_poly.pdbx_seq_one_letter_code
_entity_poly.pdbx_strand_id
1 'polypeptide(L)'
;LLFNRVIYNNYSYLLVLKGSDIESDLVTNILKEYKIPYKFRLKTTRRSFQEATYEITLKSISTDRLIKSFYTIEGIEEVHIVSYNGEISG
;
A
#
# COMPACT_ATOMS: atom_id res chain seq x y z
N LEU A 1 -17.85 -0.19 -25.59
CA LEU A 1 -17.85 0.24 -25.00
C LEU A 1 -18.09 -0.08 -23.69
N LEU A 2 -18.63 -0.31 -23.16
CA LEU A 2 -18.91 -0.51 -22.02
C LEU A 2 -18.20 -1.58 -21.52
N PHE A 3 -17.80 -2.39 -22.04
CA PHE A 3 -17.23 -3.44 -21.57
C PHE A 3 -15.94 -3.15 -21.13
N ASN A 4 -15.45 -2.10 -21.35
CA ASN A 4 -14.24 -1.79 -20.92
C ASN A 4 -14.00 -1.96 -19.56
N ARG A 5 -14.83 -1.56 -18.73
CA ARG A 5 -14.58 -1.53 -17.41
C ARG A 5 -14.49 -2.83 -16.90
N VAL A 6 -15.04 -3.74 -17.46
CA VAL A 6 -15.09 -4.95 -16.91
C VAL A 6 -13.80 -5.57 -16.90
N ILE A 7 -12.90 -5.20 -17.73
CA ILE A 7 -11.67 -5.80 -17.70
C ILE A 7 -10.73 -5.23 -16.77
N TYR A 8 -11.10 -4.28 -16.00
CA TYR A 8 -10.23 -3.75 -15.04
C TYR A 8 -10.19 -4.62 -13.86
N ASN A 9 -9.06 -5.12 -13.49
CA ASN A 9 -8.91 -5.88 -12.28
C ASN A 9 -8.26 -5.02 -11.25
N ASN A 10 -8.84 -3.88 -11.02
CA ASN A 10 -8.32 -2.97 -10.04
C ASN A 10 -8.93 -3.31 -8.71
N TYR A 11 -8.11 -3.71 -7.77
CA TYR A 11 -8.62 -4.06 -6.47
C TYR A 11 -8.05 -3.10 -5.45
N SER A 12 -8.84 -2.76 -4.47
CA SER A 12 -8.45 -1.88 -3.39
C SER A 12 -7.87 -2.68 -2.25
N TYR A 13 -6.76 -2.20 -1.72
CA TYR A 13 -6.09 -2.86 -0.62
C TYR A 13 -5.65 -1.81 0.39
N LEU A 14 -5.42 -2.24 1.59
CA LEU A 14 -4.81 -1.38 2.58
C LEU A 14 -3.37 -1.80 2.73
N LEU A 15 -2.48 -0.84 2.59
CA LEU A 15 -1.06 -1.07 2.79
C LEU A 15 -0.73 -0.56 4.17
N VAL A 16 -0.30 -1.43 5.05
CA VAL A 16 0.02 -1.06 6.43
C VAL A 16 1.50 -1.28 6.65
N LEU A 17 2.19 -0.21 7.00
CA LEU A 17 3.63 -0.26 7.22
C LEU A 17 3.91 0.03 8.69
N LYS A 18 4.75 -0.75 9.31
CA LYS A 18 5.09 -0.58 10.71
C LYS A 18 6.59 -0.59 10.88
N GLY A 19 7.08 0.19 11.79
CA GLY A 19 8.51 0.22 12.04
C GLY A 19 8.90 1.31 13.00
N SER A 20 10.19 1.54 13.09
CA SER A 20 10.69 2.55 14.00
C SER A 20 10.63 3.93 13.38
N ASP A 21 10.71 4.03 12.08
CA ASP A 21 10.69 5.33 11.43
C ASP A 21 10.22 5.13 9.99
N ILE A 22 9.11 5.73 9.64
CA ILE A 22 8.53 5.57 8.32
C ILE A 22 8.57 6.91 7.61
N GLU A 23 9.51 7.03 6.66
CA GLU A 23 9.66 8.24 5.88
C GLU A 23 8.62 8.23 4.78
N SER A 24 7.64 9.11 4.88
CA SER A 24 6.55 9.14 3.92
C SER A 24 7.03 9.34 2.49
N ASP A 25 8.05 10.16 2.30
CA ASP A 25 8.51 10.42 0.94
C ASP A 25 9.08 9.16 0.29
N LEU A 26 9.76 8.34 1.06
CA LEU A 26 10.32 7.11 0.52
C LEU A 26 9.21 6.15 0.14
N VAL A 27 8.17 6.10 0.95
CA VAL A 27 7.03 5.23 0.68
C VAL A 27 6.32 5.68 -0.59
N THR A 28 6.03 6.97 -0.69
CA THR A 28 5.29 7.46 -1.85
C THR A 28 6.13 7.36 -3.11
N ASN A 29 7.45 7.48 -3.00
CA ASN A 29 8.30 7.34 -4.16
C ASN A 29 8.19 5.93 -4.74
N ILE A 30 8.14 4.93 -3.89
CA ILE A 30 7.99 3.57 -4.35
C ILE A 30 6.63 3.38 -5.01
N LEU A 31 5.57 3.92 -4.41
CA LEU A 31 4.24 3.79 -4.99
C LEU A 31 4.18 4.48 -6.35
N LYS A 32 4.84 5.62 -6.48
CA LYS A 32 4.84 6.32 -7.75
C LYS A 32 5.67 5.58 -8.79
N GLU A 33 6.75 4.97 -8.36
CA GLU A 33 7.59 4.24 -9.26
C GLU A 33 6.84 3.07 -9.87
N TYR A 34 5.99 2.43 -9.10
CA TYR A 34 5.19 1.32 -9.58
C TYR A 34 3.88 1.79 -10.20
N LYS A 35 3.65 3.11 -10.24
CA LYS A 35 2.45 3.70 -10.79
C LYS A 35 1.20 3.18 -10.09
N ILE A 36 1.28 3.09 -8.80
CA ILE A 36 0.17 2.61 -7.97
C ILE A 36 -0.59 3.80 -7.42
N PRO A 37 -1.87 3.94 -7.73
CA PRO A 37 -2.68 4.99 -7.12
C PRO A 37 -2.79 4.75 -5.64
N TYR A 38 -2.66 5.79 -4.85
CA TYR A 38 -2.71 5.63 -3.41
C TYR A 38 -3.38 6.82 -2.75
N LYS A 39 -3.82 6.60 -1.53
CA LYS A 39 -4.43 7.63 -0.73
C LYS A 39 -3.97 7.42 0.69
N PHE A 40 -3.39 8.43 1.29
CA PHE A 40 -2.94 8.32 2.67
C PHE A 40 -4.15 8.28 3.60
N ARG A 41 -4.14 7.40 4.56
CA ARG A 41 -5.27 7.26 5.45
C ARG A 41 -4.91 7.66 6.88
N LEU A 42 -3.81 7.14 7.40
CA LEU A 42 -3.56 7.32 8.82
C LEU A 42 -2.10 7.08 9.13
N LYS A 43 -1.56 7.85 10.02
CA LYS A 43 -0.23 7.56 10.54
C LYS A 43 -0.29 7.67 12.05
N THR A 44 0.15 6.64 12.73
CA THR A 44 0.21 6.62 14.18
C THR A 44 1.68 6.67 14.57
N THR A 45 2.03 7.58 15.44
CA THR A 45 3.39 7.69 15.90
C THR A 45 3.43 7.50 17.41
N ARG A 46 4.24 6.56 17.85
CA ARG A 46 4.47 6.36 19.26
C ARG A 46 5.94 6.65 19.51
N ARG A 47 6.38 6.52 20.73
CA ARG A 47 7.75 6.89 21.05
C ARG A 47 8.79 6.22 20.18
N SER A 48 8.68 4.93 20.00
CA SER A 48 9.67 4.21 19.23
C SER A 48 9.05 3.40 18.12
N PHE A 49 7.87 3.76 17.70
CA PHE A 49 7.13 2.92 16.77
C PHE A 49 6.17 3.77 15.96
N GLN A 50 6.13 3.52 14.69
CA GLN A 50 5.23 4.22 13.78
C GLN A 50 4.45 3.22 12.95
N GLU A 51 3.27 3.60 12.56
CA GLU A 51 2.43 2.77 11.71
C GLU A 51 1.76 3.69 10.72
N ALA A 52 1.87 3.40 9.45
CA ALA A 52 1.24 4.21 8.40
C ALA A 52 0.34 3.33 7.57
N THR A 53 -0.82 3.83 7.22
CA THR A 53 -1.79 3.10 6.42
C THR A 53 -2.14 3.91 5.17
N TYR A 54 -2.06 3.25 4.04
CA TYR A 54 -2.43 3.84 2.76
C TYR A 54 -3.44 2.95 2.09
N GLU A 55 -4.37 3.56 1.38
CA GLU A 55 -5.27 2.81 0.55
C GLU A 55 -4.63 2.80 -0.83
N ILE A 56 -4.45 1.63 -1.42
CA ILE A 56 -3.80 1.52 -2.71
C ILE A 56 -4.64 0.71 -3.66
N THR A 57 -4.44 0.90 -4.94
CA THR A 57 -5.15 0.16 -5.97
C THR A 57 -4.13 -0.63 -6.76
N LEU A 58 -4.29 -1.94 -6.77
CA LEU A 58 -3.37 -2.80 -7.50
C LEU A 58 -4.08 -3.41 -8.68
N LYS A 59 -3.36 -3.56 -9.78
CA LYS A 59 -3.91 -4.19 -10.94
C LYS A 59 -3.34 -5.60 -11.02
N SER A 60 -2.31 -5.79 -11.77
CA SER A 60 -1.76 -7.11 -11.91
C SER A 60 -0.31 -7.14 -11.49
N ILE A 61 0.01 -6.39 -10.48
CA ILE A 61 1.39 -6.30 -10.08
C ILE A 61 1.69 -7.34 -9.03
N SER A 62 2.91 -7.78 -8.96
CA SER A 62 3.31 -8.75 -7.98
C SER A 62 3.44 -8.10 -6.62
N THR A 63 2.69 -8.57 -5.66
CA THR A 63 2.75 -8.02 -4.32
C THR A 63 4.09 -8.37 -3.65
N ASP A 64 4.68 -9.49 -4.00
CA ASP A 64 5.96 -9.86 -3.42
C ASP A 64 7.03 -8.87 -3.78
N ARG A 65 7.05 -8.42 -5.02
CA ARG A 65 8.02 -7.47 -5.45
C ARG A 65 7.80 -6.12 -4.76
N LEU A 66 6.57 -5.73 -4.65
CA LEU A 66 6.23 -4.48 -3.98
C LEU A 66 6.65 -4.53 -2.52
N ILE A 67 6.36 -5.60 -1.85
CA ILE A 67 6.72 -5.75 -0.44
C ILE A 67 8.24 -5.69 -0.27
N LYS A 68 8.98 -6.33 -1.15
CA LYS A 68 10.42 -6.27 -1.05
C LYS A 68 10.94 -4.86 -1.22
N SER A 69 10.29 -4.09 -2.09
CA SER A 69 10.69 -2.71 -2.28
C SER A 69 10.51 -1.89 -1.02
N PHE A 70 9.44 -2.12 -0.29
CA PHE A 70 9.22 -1.39 0.95
C PHE A 70 10.25 -1.79 2.01
N TYR A 71 10.70 -3.02 2.00
CA TYR A 71 11.70 -3.44 2.98
C TYR A 71 13.09 -2.85 2.68
N THR A 72 13.28 -2.19 1.54
CA THR A 72 14.54 -1.50 1.31
C THR A 72 14.60 -0.21 2.10
N ILE A 73 13.47 0.24 2.65
CA ILE A 73 13.45 1.45 3.45
C ILE A 73 13.86 1.09 4.86
N GLU A 74 14.96 1.67 5.29
CA GLU A 74 15.44 1.42 6.61
C GLU A 74 14.43 1.93 7.61
N GLY A 75 14.13 1.23 8.62
CA GLY A 75 13.14 1.65 9.60
C GLY A 75 11.81 0.94 9.46
N ILE A 76 11.53 0.35 8.29
CA ILE A 76 10.31 -0.41 8.13
C ILE A 76 10.57 -1.84 8.54
N GLU A 77 9.77 -2.35 9.46
CA GLU A 77 9.93 -3.69 10.00
C GLU A 77 8.83 -4.64 9.60
N GLU A 78 7.66 -4.13 9.28
CA GLU A 78 6.54 -4.97 8.86
C GLU A 78 5.80 -4.32 7.72
N VAL A 79 5.37 -5.10 6.76
CA VAL A 79 4.59 -4.63 5.63
C VAL A 79 3.39 -5.57 5.49
N HIS A 80 2.19 -5.03 5.52
CA HIS A 80 0.99 -5.80 5.34
C HIS A 80 0.18 -5.25 4.18
N ILE A 81 -0.36 -6.11 3.35
CA ILE A 81 -1.26 -5.71 2.28
C ILE A 81 -2.52 -6.51 2.49
N VAL A 82 -3.60 -5.81 2.82
CA VAL A 82 -4.84 -6.43 3.20
C VAL A 82 -5.91 -6.09 2.20
N SER A 83 -6.68 -7.08 1.79
CA SER A 83 -7.76 -6.85 0.87
C SER A 83 -8.77 -5.94 1.53
N TYR A 84 -9.21 -4.94 0.78
CA TYR A 84 -10.07 -3.93 1.37
C TYR A 84 -11.48 -4.01 0.88
N ASN A 85 -11.72 -4.65 -0.23
CA ASN A 85 -13.03 -4.55 -0.75
C ASN A 85 -13.95 -5.54 -0.21
N GLY A 86 -13.67 -6.15 0.58
CA GLY A 86 -14.55 -7.03 1.05
C GLY A 86 -15.88 -6.58 1.39
N GLU A 87 -16.06 -6.31 1.14
CA GLU A 87 -16.93 -6.06 1.39
C GLU A 87 -17.73 -6.37 1.08
N ILE A 88 -17.57 -6.25 0.93
CA ILE A 88 -18.05 -6.43 0.80
C ILE A 88 -18.73 -6.84 0.74
N SER A 89 -19.01 -6.73 0.83
CA SER A 89 -19.58 -7.02 0.86
C SER A 89 -20.17 -7.39 0.65
N GLY A 90 -20.23 -7.32 0.50
CA GLY A 90 -20.76 -7.61 0.51
C GLY A 90 -21.01 -7.76 0.53
#